data_d5ea02f41e15bebc3e0aa2cc16217ab0
#
_entry.id   d5ea02f41e15bebc3e0aa2cc16217ab0
#
_cell.length_a   1.000
_cell.length_b   1.000
_cell.length_c   1.000
_cell.angle_alpha   90.00
_cell.angle_beta   90.00
_cell.angle_gamma   90.00
#
_symmetry.space_group_name_H-M   'P 1'
#
loop_
_entity.id
_entity.type
_entity.pdbx_description
1 polymer ?
#
loop_
_entity_poly.entity_id
_entity_poly.type
_entity_poly.pdbx_seq_one_letter_code
_entity_poly.pdbx_strand_id
1 'polypeptide(L)'
;VMARGLNGIYPASHFSLSREIIKAGGALISTYPADMPAQPYHFLERNRIISGLSSIVIVTEAAVKSGTLNTASHALEQGKDVFAVPGNITSPMSAGCNRLIRQGAQPLIDTSNILSALGIKSQKTTPQIPVRKNKTEQLIINAILAGAKDTNQIINATNISPSSIFVTLSTLEIAGIIESSPDGVWTIS
;
A
#
# COMPACT_ATOMS: atom_id res chain seq x y z
N VAL A 1 -9.05 17.61 -5.13
CA VAL A 1 -8.61 18.85 -5.76
C VAL A 1 -8.99 18.84 -7.24
N MET A 2 -9.68 19.88 -7.70
CA MET A 2 -10.23 19.96 -9.06
C MET A 2 -9.25 20.67 -10.00
N ALA A 3 -9.22 20.24 -11.28
CA ALA A 3 -8.49 20.92 -12.37
C ALA A 3 -9.45 21.79 -13.22
N ARG A 4 -10.50 22.31 -12.59
CA ARG A 4 -11.51 23.18 -13.14
C ARG A 4 -12.24 23.94 -12.02
N GLY A 5 -13.06 24.91 -12.37
CA GLY A 5 -13.95 25.59 -11.41
C GLY A 5 -15.01 24.66 -10.80
N LEU A 6 -15.56 25.06 -9.64
CA LEU A 6 -16.43 24.21 -8.82
C LEU A 6 -17.87 24.08 -9.38
N ASN A 7 -18.31 24.92 -10.34
CA ASN A 7 -19.64 24.84 -10.95
C ASN A 7 -19.82 23.64 -11.90
N GLY A 8 -18.84 22.73 -11.95
CA GLY A 8 -18.95 21.50 -12.71
C GLY A 8 -17.98 20.42 -12.26
N ILE A 9 -18.24 19.20 -12.69
CA ILE A 9 -17.40 18.03 -12.38
C ILE A 9 -16.78 17.53 -13.67
N TYR A 10 -15.48 17.17 -13.59
CA TYR A 10 -14.74 16.54 -14.68
C TYR A 10 -13.92 15.36 -14.19
N PRO A 11 -14.01 14.18 -14.82
CA PRO A 11 -14.98 13.86 -15.87
C PRO A 11 -16.41 13.84 -15.33
N ALA A 12 -17.41 14.05 -16.19
CA ALA A 12 -18.83 14.11 -15.79
C ALA A 12 -19.32 12.83 -15.10
N SER A 13 -18.71 11.68 -15.41
CA SER A 13 -18.99 10.39 -14.77
C SER A 13 -18.69 10.38 -13.25
N HIS A 14 -17.89 11.31 -12.73
CA HIS A 14 -17.57 11.42 -11.31
C HIS A 14 -18.54 12.34 -10.53
N PHE A 15 -19.69 12.71 -11.12
CA PHE A 15 -20.65 13.58 -10.45
C PHE A 15 -21.20 12.95 -9.16
N SER A 16 -21.61 11.67 -9.18
CA SER A 16 -22.08 10.97 -7.99
C SER A 16 -21.00 10.88 -6.91
N LEU A 17 -19.77 10.51 -7.30
CA LEU A 17 -18.64 10.46 -6.40
C LEU A 17 -18.37 11.81 -5.71
N SER A 18 -18.49 12.92 -6.45
CA SER A 18 -18.29 14.26 -5.88
C SER A 18 -19.31 14.57 -4.78
N ARG A 19 -20.56 14.17 -4.95
CA ARG A 19 -21.61 14.33 -3.95
C ARG A 19 -21.41 13.43 -2.73
N GLU A 20 -20.95 12.20 -2.95
CA GLU A 20 -20.63 11.27 -1.88
C GLU A 20 -19.47 11.79 -1.00
N ILE A 21 -18.44 12.35 -1.61
CA ILE A 21 -17.32 12.99 -0.89
C ILE A 21 -17.85 14.09 0.03
N ILE A 22 -18.69 14.99 -0.47
CA ILE A 22 -19.26 16.09 0.32
C ILE A 22 -20.17 15.54 1.42
N LYS A 23 -21.02 14.55 1.11
CA LYS A 23 -21.92 13.92 2.08
C LYS A 23 -21.16 13.22 3.21
N ALA A 24 -19.98 12.67 2.91
CA ALA A 24 -19.09 12.05 3.89
C ALA A 24 -18.28 13.08 4.72
N GLY A 25 -18.53 14.37 4.59
CA GLY A 25 -17.81 15.43 5.30
C GLY A 25 -16.49 15.85 4.64
N GLY A 26 -16.23 15.39 3.42
CA GLY A 26 -15.10 15.84 2.62
C GLY A 26 -15.40 17.16 1.88
N ALA A 27 -14.42 17.63 1.09
CA ALA A 27 -14.53 18.86 0.33
C ALA A 27 -14.00 18.75 -1.08
N LEU A 28 -14.55 19.56 -1.99
CA LEU A 28 -13.98 19.82 -3.31
C LEU A 28 -13.24 21.17 -3.27
N ILE A 29 -12.00 21.18 -3.71
CA ILE A 29 -11.13 22.34 -3.69
C ILE A 29 -10.70 22.69 -5.12
N SER A 30 -10.75 23.97 -5.46
CA SER A 30 -10.27 24.50 -6.73
C SER A 30 -9.60 25.85 -6.53
N THR A 31 -8.56 26.13 -7.32
CA THR A 31 -7.93 27.45 -7.42
C THR A 31 -8.41 28.24 -8.64
N TYR A 32 -9.32 27.64 -9.42
CA TYR A 32 -9.86 28.27 -10.64
C TYR A 32 -11.20 28.97 -10.36
N PRO A 33 -11.53 30.02 -11.13
CA PRO A 33 -12.86 30.63 -11.12
C PRO A 33 -13.95 29.56 -11.27
N ALA A 34 -15.12 29.79 -10.64
CA ALA A 34 -16.17 28.78 -10.49
C ALA A 34 -16.60 28.13 -11.82
N ASP A 35 -16.66 28.89 -12.91
CA ASP A 35 -17.12 28.41 -14.22
C ASP A 35 -15.98 27.99 -15.16
N MET A 36 -14.72 28.07 -14.71
CA MET A 36 -13.57 27.72 -15.54
C MET A 36 -13.61 26.25 -15.98
N PRO A 37 -13.62 25.95 -17.30
CA PRO A 37 -13.60 24.58 -17.78
C PRO A 37 -12.25 23.88 -17.53
N ALA A 38 -12.25 22.56 -17.53
CA ALA A 38 -11.03 21.77 -17.47
C ALA A 38 -10.17 21.97 -18.72
N GLN A 39 -8.87 22.20 -18.54
CA GLN A 39 -7.87 22.27 -19.58
C GLN A 39 -6.71 21.33 -19.26
N PRO A 40 -6.00 20.78 -20.27
CA PRO A 40 -4.91 19.81 -20.02
C PRO A 40 -3.84 20.32 -19.04
N TYR A 41 -3.42 21.59 -19.15
CA TYR A 41 -2.40 22.16 -18.28
C TYR A 41 -2.88 22.38 -16.84
N HIS A 42 -4.20 22.56 -16.61
CA HIS A 42 -4.77 22.67 -15.25
C HIS A 42 -4.49 21.43 -14.41
N PHE A 43 -4.38 20.24 -15.03
CA PHE A 43 -4.08 19.02 -14.28
C PHE A 43 -2.66 19.04 -13.72
N LEU A 44 -1.70 19.60 -14.46
CA LEU A 44 -0.33 19.74 -13.98
C LEU A 44 -0.21 20.81 -12.89
N GLU A 45 -0.86 21.96 -13.09
CA GLU A 45 -0.90 23.04 -12.08
C GLU A 45 -1.57 22.58 -10.79
N ARG A 46 -2.72 21.86 -10.89
CA ARG A 46 -3.44 21.31 -9.75
C ARG A 46 -2.59 20.34 -8.92
N ASN A 47 -1.67 19.59 -9.55
CA ASN A 47 -0.82 18.62 -8.85
C ASN A 47 0.04 19.27 -7.76
N ARG A 48 0.38 20.56 -7.88
CA ARG A 48 1.07 21.33 -6.85
C ARG A 48 0.21 21.47 -5.57
N ILE A 49 -1.10 21.58 -5.73
CA ILE A 49 -2.03 21.65 -4.57
C ILE A 49 -2.15 20.28 -3.91
N ILE A 50 -2.22 19.20 -4.70
CA ILE A 50 -2.28 17.83 -4.19
C ILE A 50 -1.04 17.54 -3.33
N SER A 51 0.16 17.80 -3.86
CA SER A 51 1.40 17.59 -3.10
C SER A 51 1.46 18.50 -1.86
N GLY A 52 1.03 19.75 -1.96
CA GLY A 52 1.03 20.70 -0.84
C GLY A 52 0.14 20.28 0.33
N LEU A 53 -1.00 19.66 0.03
CA LEU A 53 -1.94 19.16 1.04
C LEU A 53 -1.51 17.78 1.61
N SER A 54 -0.54 17.12 0.99
CA SER A 54 -0.06 15.80 1.43
C SER A 54 1.06 15.95 2.47
N SER A 55 1.12 15.04 3.43
CA SER A 55 2.27 14.94 4.35
C SER A 55 3.48 14.32 3.65
N ILE A 56 3.24 13.30 2.84
CA ILE A 56 4.24 12.61 2.01
C ILE A 56 3.65 12.32 0.63
N VAL A 57 4.49 12.06 -0.36
CA VAL A 57 4.06 11.62 -1.69
C VAL A 57 4.69 10.27 -2.01
N ILE A 58 3.86 9.31 -2.40
CA ILE A 58 4.30 7.96 -2.78
C ILE A 58 4.02 7.76 -4.27
N VAL A 59 5.06 7.41 -5.01
CA VAL A 59 4.95 7.06 -6.43
C VAL A 59 5.10 5.55 -6.58
N THR A 60 4.00 4.88 -6.86
CA THR A 60 3.96 3.42 -7.00
C THR A 60 4.44 2.98 -8.37
N GLU A 61 4.11 3.75 -9.41
CA GLU A 61 4.46 3.45 -10.79
C GLU A 61 4.47 4.75 -11.62
N ALA A 62 5.47 4.91 -12.47
CA ALA A 62 5.57 6.05 -13.38
C ALA A 62 6.47 5.72 -14.59
N ALA A 63 5.95 5.97 -15.80
CA ALA A 63 6.81 6.04 -16.99
C ALA A 63 7.62 7.36 -16.99
N VAL A 64 8.67 7.44 -17.82
CA VAL A 64 9.59 8.61 -17.89
C VAL A 64 8.86 9.94 -18.16
N LYS A 65 7.76 9.90 -18.90
CA LYS A 65 6.93 11.08 -19.24
C LYS A 65 5.59 11.10 -18.51
N SER A 66 5.50 10.51 -17.32
CA SER A 66 4.26 10.48 -16.52
C SER A 66 3.99 11.84 -15.85
N GLY A 67 2.72 12.26 -15.84
CA GLY A 67 2.26 13.40 -15.04
C GLY A 67 2.48 13.21 -13.54
N THR A 68 2.61 11.98 -13.06
CA THR A 68 2.96 11.62 -11.68
C THR A 68 4.31 12.22 -11.26
N LEU A 69 5.28 12.28 -12.17
CA LEU A 69 6.59 12.87 -11.91
C LEU A 69 6.50 14.39 -11.66
N ASN A 70 5.53 15.07 -12.28
CA ASN A 70 5.25 16.48 -11.98
C ASN A 70 4.76 16.66 -10.52
N THR A 71 3.89 15.79 -10.03
CA THR A 71 3.46 15.80 -8.63
C THR A 71 4.62 15.57 -7.67
N ALA A 72 5.50 14.61 -7.99
CA ALA A 72 6.69 14.33 -7.19
C ALA A 72 7.67 15.51 -7.17
N SER A 73 7.87 16.19 -8.31
CA SER A 73 8.70 17.41 -8.41
C SER A 73 8.16 18.51 -7.49
N HIS A 74 6.86 18.81 -7.58
CA HIS A 74 6.24 19.78 -6.68
C HIS A 74 6.37 19.42 -5.22
N ALA A 75 6.25 18.12 -4.87
CA ALA A 75 6.44 17.67 -3.50
C ALA A 75 7.85 17.97 -2.98
N LEU A 76 8.89 17.68 -3.78
CA LEU A 76 10.28 18.00 -3.44
C LEU A 76 10.52 19.51 -3.30
N GLU A 77 10.00 20.34 -4.22
CA GLU A 77 10.07 21.79 -4.15
C GLU A 77 9.39 22.36 -2.88
N GLN A 78 8.38 21.66 -2.36
CA GLN A 78 7.64 21.99 -1.15
C GLN A 78 8.27 21.41 0.13
N GLY A 79 9.42 20.74 0.02
CA GLY A 79 10.12 20.12 1.16
C GLY A 79 9.38 18.90 1.74
N LYS A 80 8.59 18.21 0.93
CA LYS A 80 7.88 16.98 1.33
C LYS A 80 8.74 15.75 1.05
N ASP A 81 8.60 14.73 1.89
CA ASP A 81 9.18 13.43 1.64
C ASP A 81 8.53 12.77 0.42
N VAL A 82 9.36 12.29 -0.50
CA VAL A 82 8.92 11.55 -1.67
C VAL A 82 9.47 10.14 -1.62
N PHE A 83 8.57 9.17 -1.66
CA PHE A 83 8.88 7.75 -1.77
C PHE A 83 8.57 7.25 -3.17
N ALA A 84 9.40 6.34 -3.68
CA ALA A 84 9.14 5.68 -4.95
C ALA A 84 9.33 4.16 -4.82
N VAL A 85 8.40 3.40 -5.36
CA VAL A 85 8.48 1.93 -5.37
C VAL A 85 9.52 1.51 -6.42
N PRO A 86 10.59 0.80 -6.03
CA PRO A 86 11.55 0.25 -6.98
C PRO A 86 10.87 -0.76 -7.91
N GLY A 87 11.31 -0.80 -9.15
CA GLY A 87 10.78 -1.77 -10.11
C GLY A 87 11.83 -2.26 -11.09
N ASN A 88 11.44 -3.23 -11.90
CA ASN A 88 12.34 -3.84 -12.87
C ASN A 88 12.89 -2.79 -13.85
N ILE A 89 14.20 -2.79 -14.06
CA ILE A 89 14.89 -1.84 -14.96
C ILE A 89 14.48 -1.98 -16.43
N THR A 90 13.93 -3.14 -16.81
CA THR A 90 13.43 -3.39 -18.16
C THR A 90 11.97 -2.97 -18.33
N SER A 91 11.26 -2.63 -17.25
CA SER A 91 9.87 -2.16 -17.30
C SER A 91 9.81 -0.66 -17.58
N PRO A 92 9.17 -0.23 -18.68
CA PRO A 92 8.98 1.19 -18.97
C PRO A 92 8.19 1.93 -17.88
N MET A 93 7.27 1.22 -17.18
CA MET A 93 6.44 1.79 -16.13
C MET A 93 7.19 1.98 -14.81
N SER A 94 8.30 1.29 -14.61
CA SER A 94 9.18 1.48 -13.44
C SER A 94 10.26 2.53 -13.66
N ALA A 95 10.49 2.94 -14.89
CA ALA A 95 11.61 3.82 -15.27
C ALA A 95 11.54 5.19 -14.55
N GLY A 96 10.34 5.74 -14.35
CA GLY A 96 10.13 6.99 -13.63
C GLY A 96 10.42 6.86 -12.13
N CYS A 97 9.95 5.78 -11.48
CA CYS A 97 10.23 5.49 -10.07
C CYS A 97 11.74 5.31 -9.84
N ASN A 98 12.39 4.49 -10.65
CA ASN A 98 13.84 4.27 -10.59
C ASN A 98 14.65 5.56 -10.82
N ARG A 99 14.15 6.44 -11.70
CA ARG A 99 14.74 7.76 -11.91
C ARG A 99 14.58 8.66 -10.67
N LEU A 100 13.41 8.69 -10.04
CA LEU A 100 13.16 9.44 -8.81
C LEU A 100 14.11 8.98 -7.68
N ILE A 101 14.26 7.67 -7.49
CA ILE A 101 15.19 7.10 -6.50
C ILE A 101 16.63 7.56 -6.78
N ARG A 102 17.07 7.50 -8.04
CA ARG A 102 18.39 8.02 -8.43
C ARG A 102 18.56 9.53 -8.16
N GLN A 103 17.48 10.29 -8.17
CA GLN A 103 17.44 11.72 -7.88
C GLN A 103 17.31 12.06 -6.39
N GLY A 104 17.25 11.05 -5.52
CA GLY A 104 17.21 11.22 -4.08
C GLY A 104 15.85 10.94 -3.41
N ALA A 105 14.84 10.51 -4.15
CA ALA A 105 13.62 10.01 -3.54
C ALA A 105 13.92 8.72 -2.74
N GLN A 106 13.24 8.55 -1.61
CA GLN A 106 13.44 7.37 -0.77
C GLN A 106 12.83 6.13 -1.44
N PRO A 107 13.55 5.01 -1.54
CA PRO A 107 12.96 3.77 -2.03
C PRO A 107 11.95 3.24 -1.03
N LEU A 108 10.74 2.94 -1.49
CA LEU A 108 9.73 2.29 -0.68
C LEU A 108 9.91 0.78 -0.76
N ILE A 109 10.55 0.21 0.25
CA ILE A 109 10.83 -1.24 0.35
C ILE A 109 9.83 -1.90 1.29
N ASP A 110 9.40 -1.16 2.33
CA ASP A 110 8.49 -1.64 3.36
C ASP A 110 7.54 -0.52 3.80
N THR A 111 6.32 -0.88 4.18
CA THR A 111 5.32 0.07 4.67
C THR A 111 5.73 0.77 5.96
N SER A 112 6.61 0.16 6.75
CA SER A 112 7.19 0.79 7.95
C SER A 112 7.95 2.08 7.65
N ASN A 113 8.51 2.23 6.43
CA ASN A 113 9.16 3.46 5.99
C ASN A 113 8.18 4.64 6.00
N ILE A 114 6.95 4.41 5.51
CA ILE A 114 5.88 5.42 5.47
C ILE A 114 5.45 5.78 6.89
N LEU A 115 5.21 4.77 7.74
CA LEU A 115 4.78 4.99 9.12
C LEU A 115 5.82 5.79 9.90
N SER A 116 7.09 5.47 9.71
CA SER A 116 8.20 6.21 10.33
C SER A 116 8.26 7.65 9.86
N ALA A 117 8.12 7.92 8.56
CA ALA A 117 8.10 9.27 8.00
C ALA A 117 6.91 10.10 8.50
N LEU A 118 5.78 9.46 8.77
CA LEU A 118 4.59 10.10 9.35
C LEU A 118 4.68 10.25 10.88
N GLY A 119 5.75 9.80 11.52
CA GLY A 119 5.89 9.80 12.99
C GLY A 119 4.94 8.83 13.69
N ILE A 120 4.32 7.93 12.94
CA ILE A 120 3.42 6.90 13.47
C ILE A 120 4.29 5.75 13.98
N LYS A 121 4.29 5.55 15.29
CA LYS A 121 4.94 4.36 15.86
C LYS A 121 4.23 3.12 15.32
N SER A 122 4.92 2.34 14.51
CA SER A 122 4.46 1.02 14.15
C SER A 122 4.34 0.22 15.46
N GLN A 123 3.15 0.10 15.99
CA GLN A 123 2.90 -1.01 16.90
C GLN A 123 3.09 -2.25 16.02
N LYS A 124 4.14 -3.03 16.30
CA LYS A 124 4.18 -4.41 15.82
C LYS A 124 2.92 -5.04 16.38
N THR A 125 1.85 -5.00 15.63
CA THR A 125 0.72 -5.87 15.88
C THR A 125 1.28 -7.27 15.67
N THR A 126 1.73 -7.87 16.76
CA THR A 126 1.78 -9.33 16.80
C THR A 126 0.40 -9.76 16.29
N PRO A 127 0.30 -10.55 15.22
CA PRO A 127 -1.00 -10.97 14.72
C PRO A 127 -1.79 -11.48 15.94
N GLN A 128 -2.91 -10.82 16.26
CA GLN A 128 -3.79 -11.33 17.31
C GLN A 128 -4.47 -12.55 16.71
N ILE A 129 -3.75 -13.66 16.75
CA ILE A 129 -4.28 -14.92 16.28
C ILE A 129 -5.35 -15.30 17.29
N PRO A 130 -6.61 -15.42 16.87
CA PRO A 130 -7.68 -15.77 17.78
C PRO A 130 -7.33 -17.10 18.43
N VAL A 131 -7.32 -17.11 19.78
CA VAL A 131 -7.07 -18.33 20.57
C VAL A 131 -8.02 -19.40 20.08
N ARG A 132 -7.49 -20.46 19.48
CA ARG A 132 -8.29 -21.56 18.95
C ARG A 132 -8.71 -22.52 20.07
N LYS A 133 -9.96 -22.98 20.02
CA LYS A 133 -10.47 -23.99 20.94
C LYS A 133 -9.79 -25.36 20.77
N ASN A 134 -9.27 -25.62 19.55
CA ASN A 134 -8.54 -26.84 19.24
C ASN A 134 -7.06 -26.68 19.63
N LYS A 135 -6.62 -27.47 20.61
CA LYS A 135 -5.24 -27.47 21.11
C LYS A 135 -4.19 -27.75 20.02
N THR A 136 -4.52 -28.64 19.07
CA THR A 136 -3.63 -29.03 17.98
C THR A 136 -3.40 -27.86 17.02
N GLU A 137 -4.46 -27.14 16.65
CA GLU A 137 -4.35 -25.93 15.82
C GLU A 137 -3.48 -24.86 16.49
N GLN A 138 -3.70 -24.63 17.78
CA GLN A 138 -2.93 -23.64 18.53
C GLN A 138 -1.45 -24.01 18.63
N LEU A 139 -1.10 -25.29 18.82
CA LEU A 139 0.29 -25.74 18.86
C LEU A 139 0.99 -25.55 17.52
N ILE A 140 0.33 -25.83 16.39
CA ILE A 140 0.89 -25.62 15.05
C ILE A 140 1.12 -24.13 14.78
N ILE A 141 0.14 -23.29 15.09
CA ILE A 141 0.25 -21.84 14.95
C ILE A 141 1.44 -21.30 15.77
N ASN A 142 1.55 -21.74 17.02
CA ASN A 142 2.66 -21.33 17.89
C ASN A 142 4.03 -21.79 17.35
N ALA A 143 4.11 -22.98 16.76
CA ALA A 143 5.33 -23.49 16.15
C ALA A 143 5.76 -22.62 14.92
N ILE A 144 4.80 -22.26 14.08
CA ILE A 144 5.05 -21.36 12.93
C ILE A 144 5.51 -19.98 13.43
N LEU A 145 4.87 -19.41 14.44
CA LEU A 145 5.26 -18.16 15.07
C LEU A 145 6.65 -18.20 15.71
N ALA A 146 7.03 -19.37 16.26
CA ALA A 146 8.36 -19.62 16.82
C ALA A 146 9.44 -19.80 15.74
N GLY A 147 9.07 -19.79 14.44
CA GLY A 147 10.00 -19.83 13.31
C GLY A 147 10.08 -21.18 12.60
N ALA A 148 9.22 -22.14 12.89
CA ALA A 148 9.12 -23.37 12.11
C ALA A 148 8.57 -23.04 10.71
N LYS A 149 9.34 -23.36 9.67
CA LYS A 149 9.04 -22.97 8.29
C LYS A 149 8.45 -24.10 7.46
N ASP A 150 8.82 -25.32 7.74
CA ASP A 150 8.37 -26.50 6.98
C ASP A 150 7.64 -27.50 7.88
N THR A 151 6.95 -28.44 7.24
CA THR A 151 6.14 -29.44 7.94
C THR A 151 6.97 -30.31 8.90
N ASN A 152 8.24 -30.61 8.56
CA ASN A 152 9.10 -31.43 9.42
C ASN A 152 9.49 -30.67 10.69
N GLN A 153 9.79 -29.38 10.58
CA GLN A 153 10.07 -28.52 11.74
C GLN A 153 8.84 -28.38 12.65
N ILE A 154 7.64 -28.29 12.05
CA ILE A 154 6.38 -28.24 12.82
C ILE A 154 6.16 -29.59 13.55
N ILE A 155 6.40 -30.73 12.90
CA ILE A 155 6.31 -32.05 13.52
C ILE A 155 7.26 -32.13 14.73
N ASN A 156 8.52 -31.76 14.54
CA ASN A 156 9.54 -31.82 15.57
C ASN A 156 9.22 -30.86 16.76
N ALA A 157 8.68 -29.68 16.48
CA ALA A 157 8.36 -28.68 17.50
C ALA A 157 7.11 -29.06 18.31
N THR A 158 6.15 -29.76 17.71
CA THR A 158 4.84 -30.04 18.35
C THR A 158 4.71 -31.46 18.93
N ASN A 159 5.54 -32.41 18.50
CA ASN A 159 5.43 -33.84 18.83
C ASN A 159 4.08 -34.46 18.43
N ILE A 160 3.38 -33.88 17.46
CA ILE A 160 2.10 -34.38 16.95
C ILE A 160 2.36 -35.36 15.80
N SER A 161 1.51 -36.37 15.63
CA SER A 161 1.64 -37.31 14.53
C SER A 161 1.57 -36.64 13.18
N PRO A 162 2.40 -37.05 12.19
CA PRO A 162 2.42 -36.43 10.85
C PRO A 162 1.03 -36.36 10.20
N SER A 163 0.23 -37.41 10.31
CA SER A 163 -1.13 -37.47 9.75
C SER A 163 -2.04 -36.37 10.32
N SER A 164 -1.98 -36.15 11.65
CA SER A 164 -2.76 -35.08 12.29
C SER A 164 -2.28 -33.68 11.89
N ILE A 165 -0.98 -33.50 11.70
CA ILE A 165 -0.41 -32.23 11.25
C ILE A 165 -0.87 -31.91 9.85
N PHE A 166 -0.79 -32.82 8.88
CA PHE A 166 -1.24 -32.58 7.52
C PHE A 166 -2.72 -32.17 7.45
N VAL A 167 -3.58 -32.89 8.15
CA VAL A 167 -5.01 -32.57 8.20
C VAL A 167 -5.23 -31.17 8.81
N THR A 168 -4.53 -30.87 9.89
CA THR A 168 -4.72 -29.57 10.57
C THR A 168 -4.15 -28.41 9.76
N LEU A 169 -2.99 -28.57 9.09
CA LEU A 169 -2.43 -27.56 8.20
C LEU A 169 -3.40 -27.27 7.05
N SER A 170 -3.95 -28.28 6.38
CA SER A 170 -4.95 -28.08 5.32
C SER A 170 -6.20 -27.36 5.84
N THR A 171 -6.66 -27.69 7.05
CA THR A 171 -7.82 -27.02 7.67
C THR A 171 -7.53 -25.55 7.96
N LEU A 172 -6.34 -25.22 8.47
CA LEU A 172 -5.91 -23.85 8.77
C LEU A 172 -5.69 -23.04 7.47
N GLU A 173 -5.20 -23.67 6.42
CA GLU A 173 -5.00 -23.05 5.10
C GLU A 173 -6.36 -22.73 4.45
N ILE A 174 -7.31 -23.68 4.44
CA ILE A 174 -8.68 -23.44 3.94
C ILE A 174 -9.38 -22.33 4.75
N ALA A 175 -9.09 -22.24 6.04
CA ALA A 175 -9.62 -21.17 6.90
C ALA A 175 -8.92 -19.82 6.71
N GLY A 176 -7.91 -19.73 5.83
CA GLY A 176 -7.15 -18.50 5.54
C GLY A 176 -6.33 -17.98 6.72
N ILE A 177 -5.86 -18.88 7.61
CA ILE A 177 -5.08 -18.51 8.79
C ILE A 177 -3.59 -18.66 8.53
N ILE A 178 -3.23 -19.64 7.70
CA ILE A 178 -1.87 -19.88 7.25
C ILE A 178 -1.88 -20.01 5.73
N GLU A 179 -0.74 -19.74 5.12
CA GLU A 179 -0.50 -19.91 3.68
C GLU A 179 0.74 -20.75 3.46
N SER A 180 0.71 -21.60 2.42
CA SER A 180 1.89 -22.29 1.96
C SER A 180 2.47 -21.60 0.73
N SER A 181 3.76 -21.31 0.74
CA SER A 181 4.47 -20.84 -0.45
C SER A 181 4.81 -22.00 -1.40
N PRO A 182 5.10 -21.72 -2.70
CA PRO A 182 5.54 -22.76 -3.65
C PRO A 182 6.78 -23.54 -3.18
N ASP A 183 7.59 -22.96 -2.32
CA ASP A 183 8.79 -23.57 -1.73
C ASP A 183 8.48 -24.43 -0.49
N GLY A 184 7.19 -24.62 -0.17
CA GLY A 184 6.74 -25.43 0.97
C GLY A 184 6.91 -24.78 2.33
N VAL A 185 7.07 -23.45 2.37
CA VAL A 185 7.20 -22.67 3.60
C VAL A 185 5.82 -22.23 4.09
N TRP A 186 5.52 -22.51 5.36
CA TRP A 186 4.29 -22.10 6.02
C TRP A 186 4.45 -20.73 6.69
N THR A 187 3.50 -19.83 6.45
CA THR A 187 3.42 -18.49 7.06
C THR A 187 2.02 -18.22 7.59
N ILE A 188 1.91 -17.32 8.55
CA ILE A 188 0.62 -16.81 9.02
C ILE A 188 0.11 -15.78 8.01
N SER A 189 -1.13 -15.90 7.59
CA SER A 189 -1.80 -14.99 6.64
C SER A 189 -2.09 -13.61 7.24
#